data_f7a177654f96f9af71f3614444fa48aa
#
_entry.id   f7a177654f96f9af71f3614444fa48aa
#
_cell.length_a   1.000
_cell.length_b   1.000
_cell.length_c   1.000
_cell.angle_alpha   90.00
_cell.angle_beta   90.00
_cell.angle_gamma   90.00
#
_symmetry.space_group_name_H-M   'P 1'
#
loop_
_entity.id
_entity.type
_entity.pdbx_description
1 polymer ?
#
loop_
_entity_poly.entity_id
_entity_poly.type
_entity_poly.pdbx_seq_one_letter_code
_entity_poly.pdbx_strand_id
1 'polypeptide(L)'
;MKRILFLVLLHAAFLGVNGQVKVRFELLDVPKTNEEKPAYFVAGNFNNWSPNDANSQLVKTTDSYVLEKSLPLGNYEFKITRGHWNKVESASSGQAIANRSFTLKKDTLIRLNVAAWADAFKKEAPQSTATANVHLLDSAFEMPQLHAKRSIWIYLPPSYAKSKKKYPVLYMQDGQNVFDQSTSGFGEWGVDEILDSLIAKGAKEYIVVAVANGGSERLKEYNPYDSQYGKGKGKAYVAFLAETLKPYIDQHYRTLKDSKHTAIAGSSMGGLISMYAMVAYPNVYGKAGVFSPAFWLGKAIEADIKNAGVALKGHQVYLVAGGLEGQMMTRDMESVYQILLGTEKEQFLKANKEVKLVEKADGKHSEWFWRREFPAFYQFIAN
;
A
#
# COMPACT_ATOMS: atom_id res chain seq x y z
N MET A 1 -46.85 42.77 36.35
CA MET A 1 -47.02 41.67 35.32
C MET A 1 -46.08 41.96 34.16
N LYS A 2 -44.89 41.32 34.12
CA LYS A 2 -43.96 41.41 33.02
C LYS A 2 -44.05 40.12 32.18
N ARG A 3 -44.50 40.26 30.94
CA ARG A 3 -44.56 39.18 29.97
C ARG A 3 -43.15 38.97 29.38
N ILE A 4 -42.60 37.78 29.60
CA ILE A 4 -41.37 37.31 29.00
C ILE A 4 -41.73 36.60 27.69
N LEU A 5 -41.22 37.18 26.59
CA LEU A 5 -41.39 36.63 25.24
C LEU A 5 -40.27 35.60 25.00
N PHE A 6 -40.60 34.30 24.86
CA PHE A 6 -39.66 33.27 24.45
C PHE A 6 -39.53 33.29 22.95
N LEU A 7 -38.34 33.65 22.47
CA LEU A 7 -37.98 33.54 21.07
C LEU A 7 -37.44 32.08 20.84
N VAL A 8 -38.23 31.28 20.14
CA VAL A 8 -37.80 29.97 19.67
C VAL A 8 -37.02 30.16 18.40
N LEU A 9 -35.69 30.02 18.45
CA LEU A 9 -34.82 29.97 17.31
C LEU A 9 -34.94 28.58 16.66
N LEU A 10 -35.67 28.49 15.56
CA LEU A 10 -35.68 27.31 14.70
C LEU A 10 -34.28 27.24 13.98
N HIS A 11 -33.43 26.28 14.40
CA HIS A 11 -32.27 25.89 13.64
C HIS A 11 -32.75 25.01 12.46
N ALA A 12 -32.85 25.59 11.27
CA ALA A 12 -32.99 24.85 10.04
C ALA A 12 -31.68 24.10 9.76
N ALA A 13 -31.66 22.81 10.05
CA ALA A 13 -30.59 21.92 9.61
C ALA A 13 -30.67 21.86 8.05
N PHE A 14 -29.77 22.54 7.38
CA PHE A 14 -29.51 22.32 5.96
C PHE A 14 -28.91 20.93 5.80
N LEU A 15 -29.76 19.93 5.62
CA LEU A 15 -29.38 18.66 5.00
C LEU A 15 -28.98 18.99 3.56
N GLY A 16 -27.70 19.11 3.31
CA GLY A 16 -27.17 19.17 1.96
C GLY A 16 -27.57 17.90 1.21
N VAL A 17 -28.60 17.99 0.39
CA VAL A 17 -28.90 16.98 -0.62
C VAL A 17 -27.72 17.04 -1.60
N ASN A 18 -26.77 16.13 -1.46
CA ASN A 18 -25.74 15.88 -2.46
C ASN A 18 -26.48 15.43 -3.75
N GLY A 19 -26.79 16.39 -4.62
CA GLY A 19 -27.45 16.12 -5.89
C GLY A 19 -26.58 15.20 -6.71
N GLN A 20 -27.03 13.95 -6.89
CA GLN A 20 -26.42 13.05 -7.85
C GLN A 20 -26.85 13.48 -9.25
N VAL A 21 -25.89 13.48 -10.18
CA VAL A 21 -26.13 13.75 -11.59
C VAL A 21 -25.80 12.53 -12.42
N LYS A 22 -26.41 12.43 -13.60
CA LYS A 22 -26.25 11.25 -14.46
C LYS A 22 -24.98 11.39 -15.29
N VAL A 23 -24.19 10.33 -15.33
CA VAL A 23 -23.14 10.11 -16.32
C VAL A 23 -23.52 8.91 -17.18
N ARG A 24 -23.47 9.10 -18.50
CA ARG A 24 -23.66 8.05 -19.49
C ARG A 24 -22.34 7.79 -20.20
N PHE A 25 -21.81 6.59 -20.05
CA PHE A 25 -20.68 6.08 -20.82
C PHE A 25 -21.23 5.36 -22.07
N GLU A 26 -20.73 5.71 -23.23
CA GLU A 26 -21.11 5.13 -24.51
C GLU A 26 -19.86 4.66 -25.24
N LEU A 27 -19.62 3.35 -25.26
CA LEU A 27 -18.49 2.72 -25.89
C LEU A 27 -18.88 2.36 -27.33
N LEU A 28 -18.32 3.09 -28.29
CA LEU A 28 -18.72 3.07 -29.71
C LEU A 28 -17.92 2.03 -30.50
N ASP A 29 -16.59 1.97 -30.26
CA ASP A 29 -15.72 1.09 -31.00
C ASP A 29 -14.81 0.30 -30.06
N VAL A 30 -14.69 -1.00 -30.34
CA VAL A 30 -13.88 -1.95 -29.59
C VAL A 30 -13.19 -2.93 -30.51
N PRO A 31 -11.91 -3.23 -30.30
CA PRO A 31 -11.20 -4.25 -31.05
C PRO A 31 -11.85 -5.62 -30.88
N LYS A 32 -11.83 -6.42 -31.92
CA LYS A 32 -12.29 -7.82 -31.89
C LYS A 32 -11.51 -8.59 -30.82
N THR A 33 -12.18 -9.49 -30.16
CA THR A 33 -11.59 -10.39 -29.15
C THR A 33 -11.90 -11.83 -29.54
N ASN A 34 -11.12 -12.76 -29.00
CA ASN A 34 -11.37 -14.20 -29.17
C ASN A 34 -12.49 -14.71 -28.23
N GLU A 35 -13.08 -13.85 -27.43
CA GLU A 35 -14.18 -14.21 -26.53
C GLU A 35 -15.50 -14.23 -27.30
N GLU A 36 -16.25 -15.31 -27.14
CA GLU A 36 -17.53 -15.51 -27.83
C GLU A 36 -18.59 -14.46 -27.40
N LYS A 37 -18.55 -14.06 -26.11
CA LYS A 37 -19.44 -13.05 -25.52
C LYS A 37 -18.62 -12.12 -24.60
N PRO A 38 -17.89 -11.15 -25.16
CA PRO A 38 -17.10 -10.24 -24.33
C PRO A 38 -18.02 -9.33 -23.50
N ALA A 39 -17.67 -9.19 -22.22
CA ALA A 39 -18.30 -8.23 -21.32
C ALA A 39 -17.34 -7.06 -21.07
N TYR A 40 -17.87 -5.83 -21.09
CA TYR A 40 -17.09 -4.62 -20.88
C TYR A 40 -17.52 -3.92 -19.60
N PHE A 41 -16.57 -3.36 -18.86
CA PHE A 41 -16.79 -2.73 -17.57
C PHE A 41 -16.07 -1.38 -17.50
N VAL A 42 -16.64 -0.45 -16.74
CA VAL A 42 -15.99 0.82 -16.38
C VAL A 42 -15.45 0.68 -14.96
N ALA A 43 -14.13 0.52 -14.81
CA ALA A 43 -13.45 0.46 -13.53
C ALA A 43 -12.87 1.84 -13.21
N GLY A 44 -13.23 2.44 -12.08
CA GLY A 44 -12.80 3.78 -11.72
C GLY A 44 -12.83 4.03 -10.21
N ASN A 45 -12.45 5.25 -9.80
CA ASN A 45 -12.45 5.64 -8.39
C ASN A 45 -13.86 5.63 -7.75
N PHE A 46 -14.92 5.61 -8.55
CA PHE A 46 -16.32 5.50 -8.08
C PHE A 46 -16.77 4.08 -7.75
N ASN A 47 -16.01 3.05 -8.11
CA ASN A 47 -16.28 1.65 -7.79
C ASN A 47 -15.02 0.93 -7.25
N ASN A 48 -14.13 1.68 -6.58
CA ASN A 48 -12.87 1.17 -6.01
C ASN A 48 -11.98 0.43 -7.03
N TRP A 49 -12.01 0.88 -8.29
CA TRP A 49 -11.25 0.29 -9.37
C TRP A 49 -11.54 -1.22 -9.59
N SER A 50 -12.76 -1.66 -9.30
CA SER A 50 -13.17 -3.05 -9.53
C SER A 50 -13.32 -3.33 -11.03
N PRO A 51 -12.51 -4.24 -11.63
CA PRO A 51 -12.50 -4.45 -13.07
C PRO A 51 -13.70 -5.25 -13.58
N ASN A 52 -14.50 -5.84 -12.69
CA ASN A 52 -15.65 -6.71 -12.99
C ASN A 52 -16.88 -6.39 -12.14
N ASP A 53 -17.00 -5.16 -11.66
CA ASP A 53 -18.16 -4.72 -10.90
C ASP A 53 -19.42 -4.83 -11.76
N ALA A 54 -20.36 -5.70 -11.38
CA ALA A 54 -21.61 -5.94 -12.11
C ALA A 54 -22.46 -4.66 -12.27
N ASN A 55 -22.39 -3.73 -11.31
CA ASN A 55 -23.07 -2.44 -11.38
C ASN A 55 -22.37 -1.43 -12.30
N SER A 56 -21.22 -1.79 -12.85
CA SER A 56 -20.43 -0.97 -13.79
C SER A 56 -20.19 -1.68 -15.13
N GLN A 57 -21.00 -2.69 -15.44
CA GLN A 57 -20.99 -3.36 -16.72
C GLN A 57 -21.71 -2.52 -17.78
N LEU A 58 -21.08 -2.38 -18.95
CA LEU A 58 -21.70 -1.78 -20.12
C LEU A 58 -22.63 -2.79 -20.80
N VAL A 59 -23.87 -2.38 -21.06
CA VAL A 59 -24.90 -3.20 -21.69
C VAL A 59 -24.89 -2.95 -23.20
N LYS A 60 -24.94 -4.01 -24.01
CA LYS A 60 -24.95 -3.90 -25.46
C LYS A 60 -26.30 -3.31 -25.94
N THR A 61 -26.21 -2.32 -26.83
CA THR A 61 -27.32 -1.77 -27.62
C THR A 61 -27.15 -2.18 -29.07
N THR A 62 -27.94 -1.60 -29.99
CA THR A 62 -27.83 -1.88 -31.43
C THR A 62 -26.43 -1.51 -31.95
N ASP A 63 -25.92 -0.33 -31.58
CA ASP A 63 -24.74 0.27 -32.21
C ASP A 63 -23.56 0.52 -31.23
N SER A 64 -23.75 0.28 -29.93
CA SER A 64 -22.77 0.61 -28.89
C SER A 64 -22.95 -0.26 -27.64
N TYR A 65 -22.10 0.01 -26.63
CA TYR A 65 -22.29 -0.51 -25.27
C TYR A 65 -22.47 0.68 -24.33
N VAL A 66 -23.46 0.64 -23.45
CA VAL A 66 -23.89 1.76 -22.63
C VAL A 66 -23.92 1.41 -21.15
N LEU A 67 -23.42 2.33 -20.31
CA LEU A 67 -23.60 2.31 -18.85
C LEU A 67 -24.11 3.68 -18.40
N GLU A 68 -25.20 3.70 -17.64
CA GLU A 68 -25.66 4.89 -16.93
C GLU A 68 -25.42 4.76 -15.44
N LYS A 69 -24.85 5.79 -14.83
CA LYS A 69 -24.63 5.87 -13.38
C LYS A 69 -25.06 7.23 -12.85
N SER A 70 -25.57 7.24 -11.63
CA SER A 70 -25.78 8.46 -10.86
C SER A 70 -24.61 8.61 -9.89
N LEU A 71 -23.84 9.69 -10.01
CA LEU A 71 -22.66 9.96 -9.20
C LEU A 71 -22.74 11.36 -8.59
N PRO A 72 -22.13 11.62 -7.44
CA PRO A 72 -21.94 12.97 -6.91
C PRO A 72 -21.18 13.87 -7.88
N LEU A 73 -21.27 15.17 -7.73
CA LEU A 73 -20.40 16.11 -8.44
C LEU A 73 -18.94 15.87 -8.01
N GLY A 74 -18.00 15.88 -8.96
CA GLY A 74 -16.60 15.61 -8.63
C GLY A 74 -15.71 15.27 -9.81
N ASN A 75 -14.47 14.94 -9.50
CA ASN A 75 -13.47 14.48 -10.46
C ASN A 75 -13.38 12.96 -10.43
N TYR A 76 -13.42 12.38 -11.60
CA TYR A 76 -13.42 10.93 -11.77
C TYR A 76 -12.31 10.47 -12.70
N GLU A 77 -11.72 9.33 -12.35
CA GLU A 77 -10.77 8.61 -13.18
C GLU A 77 -11.27 7.19 -13.41
N PHE A 78 -11.02 6.64 -14.60
CA PHE A 78 -11.49 5.31 -14.96
C PHE A 78 -10.67 4.67 -16.09
N LYS A 79 -10.89 3.38 -16.28
CA LYS A 79 -10.43 2.53 -17.38
C LYS A 79 -11.58 1.68 -17.90
N ILE A 80 -11.46 1.23 -19.15
CA ILE A 80 -12.32 0.18 -19.70
C ILE A 80 -11.63 -1.17 -19.56
N THR A 81 -12.35 -2.17 -19.06
CA THR A 81 -11.82 -3.52 -18.88
C THR A 81 -12.76 -4.57 -19.49
N ARG A 82 -12.26 -5.79 -19.65
CA ARG A 82 -13.05 -6.99 -19.97
C ARG A 82 -13.08 -7.95 -18.77
N GLY A 83 -13.41 -7.41 -17.58
CA GLY A 83 -13.60 -8.16 -16.34
C GLY A 83 -12.31 -8.50 -15.57
N HIS A 84 -11.13 -8.12 -16.06
CA HIS A 84 -9.85 -8.36 -15.40
C HIS A 84 -8.81 -7.32 -15.81
N TRP A 85 -7.85 -7.00 -14.92
CA TRP A 85 -6.82 -6.00 -15.21
C TRP A 85 -5.83 -6.41 -16.31
N ASN A 86 -5.63 -7.70 -16.58
CA ASN A 86 -4.84 -8.13 -17.74
C ASN A 86 -5.60 -7.96 -19.07
N LYS A 87 -6.90 -7.70 -19.04
CA LYS A 87 -7.79 -7.45 -20.17
C LYS A 87 -8.26 -5.99 -20.21
N VAL A 88 -7.41 -5.07 -19.74
CA VAL A 88 -7.67 -3.63 -19.72
C VAL A 88 -7.37 -3.01 -21.08
N GLU A 89 -7.99 -1.88 -21.38
CA GLU A 89 -7.70 -1.07 -22.55
C GLU A 89 -6.23 -0.64 -22.59
N SER A 90 -5.68 -0.55 -23.79
CA SER A 90 -4.30 -0.17 -24.06
C SER A 90 -4.18 0.72 -25.31
N ALA A 91 -3.02 1.30 -25.54
CA ALA A 91 -2.67 1.89 -26.82
C ALA A 91 -2.67 0.82 -27.91
N SER A 92 -2.73 1.23 -29.20
CA SER A 92 -2.65 0.33 -30.34
C SER A 92 -1.36 -0.50 -30.40
N SER A 93 -0.33 -0.07 -29.68
CA SER A 93 0.94 -0.79 -29.47
C SER A 93 0.90 -1.81 -28.33
N GLY A 94 -0.18 -1.91 -27.56
CA GLY A 94 -0.28 -2.73 -26.35
C GLY A 94 0.27 -2.06 -25.08
N GLN A 95 0.88 -0.88 -25.20
CA GLN A 95 1.36 -0.14 -24.05
C GLN A 95 0.20 0.37 -23.16
N ALA A 96 0.44 0.42 -21.87
CA ALA A 96 -0.53 0.99 -20.92
C ALA A 96 -0.77 2.48 -21.24
N ILE A 97 -2.03 2.89 -21.21
CA ILE A 97 -2.43 4.30 -21.34
C ILE A 97 -2.66 4.91 -19.95
N ALA A 98 -2.64 6.24 -19.85
CA ALA A 98 -3.05 6.95 -18.64
C ALA A 98 -4.53 6.67 -18.28
N ASN A 99 -4.93 6.88 -17.03
CA ASN A 99 -6.34 6.83 -16.68
C ASN A 99 -7.11 7.88 -17.48
N ARG A 100 -8.30 7.50 -17.95
CA ARG A 100 -9.25 8.48 -18.47
C ARG A 100 -9.79 9.29 -17.32
N SER A 101 -10.06 10.57 -17.53
CA SER A 101 -10.57 11.45 -16.49
C SER A 101 -11.70 12.34 -17.00
N PHE A 102 -12.61 12.73 -16.10
CA PHE A 102 -13.63 13.73 -16.35
C PHE A 102 -14.05 14.44 -15.06
N THR A 103 -14.57 15.66 -15.21
CA THR A 103 -15.18 16.39 -14.10
C THR A 103 -16.69 16.41 -14.29
N LEU A 104 -17.43 15.83 -13.35
CA LEU A 104 -18.88 15.76 -13.37
C LEU A 104 -19.48 17.00 -12.68
N LYS A 105 -20.07 17.91 -13.45
CA LYS A 105 -20.73 19.15 -12.97
C LYS A 105 -22.23 19.18 -13.29
N LYS A 106 -22.68 18.37 -14.21
CA LYS A 106 -24.08 18.22 -14.68
C LYS A 106 -24.19 16.90 -15.41
N ASP A 107 -25.39 16.52 -15.83
CA ASP A 107 -25.61 15.35 -16.68
C ASP A 107 -24.65 15.35 -17.87
N THR A 108 -23.90 14.27 -18.02
CA THR A 108 -22.76 14.20 -18.94
C THR A 108 -22.77 12.90 -19.75
N LEU A 109 -22.52 13.03 -21.06
CA LEU A 109 -22.30 11.90 -21.97
C LEU A 109 -20.79 11.79 -22.27
N ILE A 110 -20.22 10.60 -22.08
CA ILE A 110 -18.83 10.29 -22.36
C ILE A 110 -18.79 9.23 -23.46
N ARG A 111 -18.36 9.63 -24.66
CA ARG A 111 -18.14 8.70 -25.78
C ARG A 111 -16.73 8.17 -25.77
N LEU A 112 -16.61 6.85 -25.99
CA LEU A 112 -15.39 6.09 -25.79
C LEU A 112 -15.10 5.19 -26.97
N ASN A 113 -13.83 5.09 -27.33
CA ASN A 113 -13.27 4.08 -28.22
C ASN A 113 -12.11 3.42 -27.51
N VAL A 114 -11.91 2.11 -27.70
CA VAL A 114 -10.76 1.36 -27.21
C VAL A 114 -9.87 1.04 -28.41
N ALA A 115 -8.60 1.44 -28.33
CA ALA A 115 -7.66 1.22 -29.44
C ALA A 115 -7.16 -0.23 -29.50
N ALA A 116 -6.93 -0.85 -28.34
CA ALA A 116 -6.50 -2.23 -28.22
C ALA A 116 -6.76 -2.75 -26.79
N TRP A 117 -6.61 -4.07 -26.62
CA TRP A 117 -6.68 -4.74 -25.33
C TRP A 117 -5.27 -5.23 -24.93
N ALA A 118 -4.90 -5.06 -23.68
CA ALA A 118 -3.56 -5.40 -23.19
C ALA A 118 -3.19 -6.89 -23.40
N ASP A 119 -4.18 -7.78 -23.34
CA ASP A 119 -3.99 -9.22 -23.54
C ASP A 119 -3.93 -9.66 -25.03
N ALA A 120 -4.19 -8.75 -25.98
CA ALA A 120 -3.99 -9.01 -27.40
C ALA A 120 -2.48 -9.02 -27.79
N PHE A 121 -1.64 -8.52 -26.92
CA PHE A 121 -0.19 -8.47 -27.11
C PHE A 121 0.50 -9.50 -26.21
N LYS A 122 1.43 -10.27 -26.77
CA LYS A 122 2.31 -11.08 -25.93
C LYS A 122 3.13 -10.13 -25.05
N LYS A 123 2.83 -10.08 -23.77
CA LYS A 123 3.79 -9.54 -22.82
C LYS A 123 4.96 -10.52 -22.78
N GLU A 124 6.13 -10.11 -23.25
CA GLU A 124 7.36 -10.77 -22.82
C GLU A 124 7.34 -10.75 -21.29
N ALA A 125 7.57 -11.91 -20.69
CA ALA A 125 7.70 -11.96 -19.24
C ALA A 125 8.83 -10.97 -18.86
N PRO A 126 8.62 -10.04 -17.93
CA PRO A 126 9.67 -9.14 -17.50
C PRO A 126 10.90 -9.98 -17.12
N GLN A 127 12.07 -9.59 -17.62
CA GLN A 127 13.31 -10.22 -17.19
C GLN A 127 13.50 -9.95 -15.69
N SER A 128 14.00 -10.95 -14.97
CA SER A 128 14.32 -10.77 -13.56
C SER A 128 15.43 -9.72 -13.40
N THR A 129 15.22 -8.81 -12.48
CA THR A 129 16.18 -7.78 -12.06
C THR A 129 16.88 -8.16 -10.74
N ALA A 130 16.38 -9.19 -10.05
CA ALA A 130 16.93 -9.63 -8.77
C ALA A 130 18.41 -9.97 -8.84
N THR A 131 19.20 -9.42 -7.92
CA THR A 131 20.61 -9.72 -7.79
C THR A 131 20.87 -11.16 -7.32
N ALA A 132 22.07 -11.66 -7.48
CA ALA A 132 22.45 -13.00 -7.03
C ALA A 132 22.35 -13.21 -5.51
N ASN A 133 22.16 -12.13 -4.74
CA ASN A 133 22.02 -12.13 -3.29
C ASN A 133 20.57 -12.39 -2.85
N VAL A 134 19.59 -12.40 -3.77
CA VAL A 134 18.18 -12.69 -3.52
C VAL A 134 17.89 -14.17 -3.76
N HIS A 135 17.19 -14.80 -2.83
CA HIS A 135 16.78 -16.18 -2.93
C HIS A 135 15.29 -16.32 -2.59
N LEU A 136 14.57 -17.18 -3.31
CA LEU A 136 13.25 -17.63 -2.88
C LEU A 136 13.44 -18.57 -1.68
N LEU A 137 13.07 -18.11 -0.49
CA LEU A 137 13.19 -18.90 0.72
C LEU A 137 12.18 -20.05 0.70
N ASP A 138 10.94 -19.73 0.38
CA ASP A 138 9.85 -20.70 0.25
C ASP A 138 8.74 -20.11 -0.63
N SER A 139 8.22 -20.87 -1.57
CA SER A 139 7.10 -20.47 -2.43
C SER A 139 5.73 -20.61 -1.78
N ALA A 140 5.64 -21.34 -0.66
CA ALA A 140 4.39 -21.68 0.01
C ALA A 140 4.53 -21.78 1.54
N PHE A 141 5.30 -20.88 2.15
CA PHE A 141 5.53 -20.83 3.59
C PHE A 141 4.21 -20.79 4.36
N GLU A 142 4.05 -21.69 5.32
CA GLU A 142 2.82 -21.83 6.11
C GLU A 142 2.62 -20.63 7.05
N MET A 143 1.42 -20.10 7.05
CA MET A 143 0.95 -19.04 7.96
C MET A 143 -0.16 -19.59 8.87
N PRO A 144 0.16 -20.30 9.95
CA PRO A 144 -0.86 -20.97 10.78
C PRO A 144 -1.92 -20.01 11.31
N GLN A 145 -1.53 -18.78 11.66
CA GLN A 145 -2.42 -17.76 12.23
C GLN A 145 -3.48 -17.28 11.23
N LEU A 146 -3.26 -17.47 9.94
CA LEU A 146 -4.17 -17.05 8.86
C LEU A 146 -4.72 -18.24 8.06
N HIS A 147 -4.30 -19.46 8.36
CA HIS A 147 -4.60 -20.66 7.57
C HIS A 147 -4.30 -20.44 6.07
N ALA A 148 -3.14 -19.87 5.78
CA ALA A 148 -2.74 -19.47 4.44
C ALA A 148 -1.27 -19.82 4.17
N LYS A 149 -0.84 -19.66 2.91
CA LYS A 149 0.56 -19.82 2.50
C LYS A 149 1.02 -18.58 1.75
N ARG A 150 2.31 -18.25 1.84
CA ARG A 150 2.90 -17.10 1.13
C ARG A 150 4.28 -17.43 0.62
N SER A 151 4.61 -16.86 -0.52
CA SER A 151 6.00 -16.81 -0.98
C SER A 151 6.79 -15.85 -0.11
N ILE A 152 7.99 -16.26 0.26
CA ILE A 152 8.93 -15.46 1.03
C ILE A 152 10.27 -15.46 0.30
N TRP A 153 10.84 -14.28 0.10
CA TRP A 153 12.18 -14.08 -0.42
C TRP A 153 13.11 -13.62 0.69
N ILE A 154 14.38 -13.93 0.53
CA ILE A 154 15.43 -13.49 1.41
C ILE A 154 16.60 -12.91 0.61
N TYR A 155 17.05 -11.73 0.99
CA TYR A 155 18.31 -11.16 0.56
C TYR A 155 19.37 -11.44 1.62
N LEU A 156 20.49 -12.02 1.22
CA LEU A 156 21.65 -12.29 2.07
C LEU A 156 22.80 -11.36 1.61
N PRO A 157 23.32 -10.50 2.50
CA PRO A 157 24.31 -9.51 2.09
C PRO A 157 25.61 -10.16 1.58
N PRO A 158 26.42 -9.46 0.74
CA PRO A 158 27.59 -10.04 0.06
C PRO A 158 28.61 -10.69 0.96
N SER A 159 28.73 -10.27 2.23
CA SER A 159 29.62 -10.91 3.19
C SER A 159 29.02 -12.15 3.84
N TYR A 160 27.73 -12.46 3.63
CA TYR A 160 27.09 -13.57 4.34
C TYR A 160 27.77 -14.91 4.08
N ALA A 161 28.10 -15.24 2.84
CA ALA A 161 28.79 -16.48 2.51
C ALA A 161 30.28 -16.50 2.96
N LYS A 162 30.88 -15.33 3.18
CA LYS A 162 32.34 -15.17 3.43
C LYS A 162 32.68 -14.95 4.91
N SER A 163 31.70 -14.82 5.79
CA SER A 163 31.92 -14.54 7.21
C SER A 163 31.00 -15.35 8.12
N LYS A 164 31.34 -15.42 9.41
CA LYS A 164 30.49 -16.05 10.44
C LYS A 164 29.75 -15.00 11.29
N LYS A 165 29.79 -13.73 10.93
CA LYS A 165 29.11 -12.66 11.68
C LYS A 165 27.60 -12.83 11.66
N LYS A 166 26.91 -12.23 12.62
CA LYS A 166 25.47 -12.15 12.70
C LYS A 166 25.01 -10.79 12.16
N TYR A 167 23.82 -10.77 11.58
CA TYR A 167 23.27 -9.62 10.87
C TYR A 167 21.96 -9.15 11.49
N PRO A 168 21.69 -7.84 11.53
CA PRO A 168 20.34 -7.34 11.76
C PRO A 168 19.43 -7.77 10.62
N VAL A 169 18.12 -7.78 10.88
CA VAL A 169 17.11 -8.24 9.92
C VAL A 169 16.08 -7.14 9.66
N LEU A 170 15.75 -6.91 8.39
CA LEU A 170 14.65 -6.07 7.93
C LEU A 170 13.56 -6.97 7.33
N TYR A 171 12.35 -6.94 7.89
CA TYR A 171 11.17 -7.58 7.33
C TYR A 171 10.44 -6.58 6.44
N MET A 172 10.09 -6.96 5.21
CA MET A 172 9.39 -6.09 4.27
C MET A 172 8.08 -6.70 3.80
N GLN A 173 7.07 -5.84 3.73
CA GLN A 173 5.75 -6.17 3.21
C GLN A 173 5.76 -6.16 1.67
N ASP A 174 4.71 -6.78 1.07
CA ASP A 174 4.54 -6.82 -0.39
C ASP A 174 5.77 -7.41 -1.12
N GLY A 175 6.26 -8.55 -0.62
CA GLY A 175 7.53 -9.15 -1.01
C GLY A 175 7.74 -9.35 -2.50
N GLN A 176 6.66 -9.55 -3.28
CA GLN A 176 6.71 -9.65 -4.74
C GLN A 176 7.17 -8.35 -5.43
N ASN A 177 7.12 -7.19 -4.74
CA ASN A 177 7.53 -5.90 -5.28
C ASN A 177 8.89 -5.43 -4.74
N VAL A 178 9.55 -6.23 -3.88
CA VAL A 178 10.74 -5.75 -3.14
C VAL A 178 12.02 -5.85 -3.96
N PHE A 179 12.24 -6.97 -4.68
CA PHE A 179 13.53 -7.33 -5.26
C PHE A 179 13.51 -7.57 -6.77
N ASP A 180 12.36 -7.77 -7.39
CA ASP A 180 12.32 -8.29 -8.75
C ASP A 180 11.17 -7.71 -9.56
N GLN A 181 11.50 -7.03 -10.66
CA GLN A 181 10.52 -6.51 -11.61
C GLN A 181 9.67 -7.63 -12.22
N SER A 182 10.19 -8.85 -12.34
CA SER A 182 9.47 -9.97 -12.95
C SER A 182 8.31 -10.48 -12.08
N THR A 183 8.39 -10.30 -10.77
CA THR A 183 7.34 -10.68 -9.81
C THR A 183 6.42 -9.51 -9.43
N SER A 184 6.84 -8.29 -9.75
CA SER A 184 6.15 -7.06 -9.36
C SER A 184 4.91 -6.80 -10.23
N GLY A 185 3.82 -6.37 -9.59
CA GLY A 185 2.59 -5.94 -10.28
C GLY A 185 2.52 -4.44 -10.59
N PHE A 186 3.27 -3.60 -9.88
CA PHE A 186 3.18 -2.13 -9.93
C PHE A 186 4.52 -1.42 -10.04
N GLY A 187 5.60 -2.16 -10.25
CA GLY A 187 6.98 -1.73 -10.17
C GLY A 187 7.67 -2.34 -8.96
N GLU A 188 8.99 -2.30 -8.96
CA GLU A 188 9.81 -2.83 -7.86
C GLU A 188 10.44 -1.72 -7.03
N TRP A 189 10.78 -2.05 -5.77
CA TRP A 189 11.55 -1.18 -4.91
C TRP A 189 13.06 -1.25 -5.19
N GLY A 190 13.55 -2.34 -5.80
CA GLY A 190 14.97 -2.56 -6.07
C GLY A 190 15.83 -2.51 -4.83
N VAL A 191 15.37 -3.15 -3.76
CA VAL A 191 16.00 -3.10 -2.44
C VAL A 191 17.37 -3.76 -2.46
N ASP A 192 17.53 -4.83 -3.18
CA ASP A 192 18.78 -5.59 -3.30
C ASP A 192 19.85 -4.81 -4.05
N GLU A 193 19.56 -4.17 -5.19
CA GLU A 193 20.52 -3.34 -5.91
C GLU A 193 20.93 -2.11 -5.10
N ILE A 194 19.94 -1.52 -4.38
CA ILE A 194 20.23 -0.39 -3.48
C ILE A 194 21.15 -0.84 -2.35
N LEU A 195 20.87 -1.98 -1.73
CA LEU A 195 21.69 -2.51 -0.63
C LEU A 195 23.08 -2.89 -1.11
N ASP A 196 23.22 -3.58 -2.24
CA ASP A 196 24.51 -3.91 -2.82
C ASP A 196 25.37 -2.64 -3.06
N SER A 197 24.73 -1.59 -3.60
CA SER A 197 25.40 -0.29 -3.81
C SER A 197 25.78 0.40 -2.49
N LEU A 198 24.91 0.41 -1.50
CA LEU A 198 25.19 1.06 -0.21
C LEU A 198 26.25 0.29 0.60
N ILE A 199 26.19 -1.04 0.59
CA ILE A 199 27.16 -1.92 1.25
C ILE A 199 28.54 -1.78 0.63
N ALA A 200 28.62 -1.68 -0.70
CA ALA A 200 29.89 -1.41 -1.40
C ALA A 200 30.52 -0.06 -0.97
N LYS A 201 29.72 0.88 -0.48
CA LYS A 201 30.14 2.17 0.09
C LYS A 201 30.36 2.14 1.61
N GLY A 202 30.31 0.97 2.23
CA GLY A 202 30.58 0.79 3.66
C GLY A 202 29.36 0.85 4.57
N ALA A 203 28.13 0.81 4.03
CA ALA A 203 26.94 0.75 4.87
C ALA A 203 26.88 -0.58 5.65
N LYS A 204 26.21 -0.55 6.81
CA LYS A 204 25.94 -1.73 7.64
C LYS A 204 25.09 -2.73 6.86
N GLU A 205 25.44 -3.99 6.93
CA GLU A 205 24.74 -5.07 6.21
C GLU A 205 23.56 -5.60 7.01
N TYR A 206 22.41 -5.79 6.33
CA TYR A 206 21.22 -6.41 6.86
C TYR A 206 20.85 -7.65 6.01
N ILE A 207 20.25 -8.66 6.63
CA ILE A 207 19.41 -9.63 5.96
C ILE A 207 18.06 -8.95 5.70
N VAL A 208 17.48 -9.13 4.51
CA VAL A 208 16.10 -8.66 4.25
C VAL A 208 15.20 -9.84 3.96
N VAL A 209 14.06 -9.91 4.66
CA VAL A 209 13.04 -10.95 4.48
C VAL A 209 11.78 -10.29 3.95
N ALA A 210 11.38 -10.63 2.74
CA ALA A 210 10.25 -10.03 2.05
C ALA A 210 9.09 -11.04 1.93
N VAL A 211 7.92 -10.67 2.46
CA VAL A 211 6.72 -11.51 2.54
C VAL A 211 5.72 -11.07 1.49
N ALA A 212 5.32 -11.97 0.58
CA ALA A 212 4.27 -11.69 -0.39
C ALA A 212 2.96 -11.31 0.29
N ASN A 213 2.20 -10.40 -0.31
CA ASN A 213 0.86 -10.11 0.15
C ASN A 213 -0.16 -11.16 -0.29
N GLY A 214 -1.36 -11.11 0.28
CA GLY A 214 -2.46 -12.03 0.02
C GLY A 214 -3.31 -11.72 -1.21
N GLY A 215 -2.85 -10.88 -2.14
CA GLY A 215 -3.66 -10.47 -3.29
C GLY A 215 -4.95 -9.77 -2.84
N SER A 216 -6.11 -10.34 -3.13
CA SER A 216 -7.42 -9.79 -2.73
C SER A 216 -7.61 -9.71 -1.20
N GLU A 217 -6.93 -10.52 -0.43
CA GLU A 217 -6.98 -10.48 1.05
C GLU A 217 -6.05 -9.42 1.66
N ARG A 218 -5.16 -8.79 0.87
CA ARG A 218 -4.15 -7.82 1.36
C ARG A 218 -4.74 -6.73 2.24
N LEU A 219 -5.88 -6.15 1.84
CA LEU A 219 -6.51 -5.06 2.61
C LEU A 219 -6.97 -5.51 3.99
N LYS A 220 -7.41 -6.76 4.14
CA LYS A 220 -7.81 -7.32 5.44
C LYS A 220 -6.59 -7.77 6.24
N GLU A 221 -5.62 -8.43 5.60
CA GLU A 221 -4.42 -8.94 6.25
C GLU A 221 -3.49 -7.84 6.76
N TYR A 222 -3.48 -6.67 6.09
CA TYR A 222 -2.69 -5.52 6.50
C TYR A 222 -3.46 -4.50 7.35
N ASN A 223 -4.72 -4.79 7.69
CA ASN A 223 -5.51 -3.96 8.61
C ASN A 223 -5.74 -4.71 9.93
N PRO A 224 -5.22 -4.21 11.07
CA PRO A 224 -5.48 -4.81 12.38
C PRO A 224 -6.88 -4.46 12.94
N TYR A 225 -7.62 -3.59 12.25
CA TYR A 225 -8.93 -3.07 12.64
C TYR A 225 -10.01 -3.47 11.65
N ASP A 226 -11.25 -3.52 12.10
CA ASP A 226 -12.39 -3.67 11.21
C ASP A 226 -12.62 -2.39 10.40
N SER A 227 -13.05 -2.53 9.16
CA SER A 227 -13.25 -1.43 8.23
C SER A 227 -14.40 -1.72 7.25
N GLN A 228 -14.70 -0.78 6.37
CA GLN A 228 -15.66 -0.98 5.27
C GLN A 228 -15.29 -2.14 4.32
N TYR A 229 -14.04 -2.60 4.34
CA TYR A 229 -13.55 -3.75 3.55
C TYR A 229 -13.70 -5.09 4.30
N GLY A 230 -14.33 -5.08 5.47
CA GLY A 230 -14.61 -6.24 6.30
C GLY A 230 -13.75 -6.32 7.56
N LYS A 231 -13.80 -7.48 8.20
CA LYS A 231 -13.06 -7.77 9.43
C LYS A 231 -11.56 -7.79 9.18
N GLY A 232 -10.80 -7.03 9.99
CA GLY A 232 -9.36 -6.97 9.92
C GLY A 232 -8.70 -8.29 10.40
N LYS A 233 -7.69 -8.72 9.65
CA LYS A 233 -6.87 -9.89 9.97
C LYS A 233 -5.43 -9.51 10.38
N GLY A 234 -5.12 -8.22 10.46
CA GLY A 234 -3.77 -7.71 10.69
C GLY A 234 -3.16 -8.16 12.01
N LYS A 235 -3.97 -8.37 13.05
CA LYS A 235 -3.48 -8.96 14.32
C LYS A 235 -2.91 -10.36 14.11
N ALA A 236 -3.62 -11.22 13.39
CA ALA A 236 -3.15 -12.57 13.05
C ALA A 236 -1.93 -12.54 12.10
N TYR A 237 -1.91 -11.60 11.15
CA TYR A 237 -0.77 -11.42 10.26
C TYR A 237 0.51 -11.01 11.02
N VAL A 238 0.41 -10.06 11.94
CA VAL A 238 1.55 -9.63 12.75
C VAL A 238 2.00 -10.74 13.72
N ALA A 239 1.06 -11.49 14.29
CA ALA A 239 1.38 -12.67 15.09
C ALA A 239 2.16 -13.71 14.26
N PHE A 240 1.76 -13.95 12.99
CA PHE A 240 2.54 -14.80 12.09
C PHE A 240 3.98 -14.30 11.93
N LEU A 241 4.17 -13.00 11.67
CA LEU A 241 5.50 -12.43 11.48
C LEU A 241 6.38 -12.58 12.72
N ALA A 242 5.80 -12.30 13.92
CA ALA A 242 6.55 -12.26 15.17
C ALA A 242 6.77 -13.63 15.80
N GLU A 243 5.80 -14.54 15.71
CA GLU A 243 5.75 -15.80 16.45
C GLU A 243 6.06 -17.03 15.58
N THR A 244 5.99 -16.91 14.25
CA THR A 244 6.27 -18.01 13.32
C THR A 244 7.46 -17.67 12.42
N LEU A 245 7.38 -16.62 11.63
CA LEU A 245 8.40 -16.32 10.64
C LEU A 245 9.72 -15.88 11.27
N LYS A 246 9.68 -14.93 12.22
CA LYS A 246 10.91 -14.44 12.86
C LYS A 246 11.67 -15.56 13.61
N PRO A 247 11.05 -16.40 14.42
CA PRO A 247 11.71 -17.55 15.02
C PRO A 247 12.34 -18.49 14.00
N TYR A 248 11.64 -18.77 12.88
CA TYR A 248 12.19 -19.57 11.79
C TYR A 248 13.47 -18.93 11.20
N ILE A 249 13.43 -17.63 10.88
CA ILE A 249 14.60 -16.91 10.37
C ILE A 249 15.75 -16.92 11.36
N ASP A 250 15.47 -16.69 12.65
CA ASP A 250 16.47 -16.67 13.71
C ASP A 250 17.11 -18.05 14.00
N GLN A 251 16.42 -19.12 13.64
CA GLN A 251 16.92 -20.49 13.76
C GLN A 251 17.80 -20.88 12.57
N HIS A 252 17.44 -20.45 11.36
CA HIS A 252 18.08 -20.93 10.12
C HIS A 252 19.15 -19.98 9.58
N TYR A 253 19.17 -18.73 10.03
CA TYR A 253 20.11 -17.71 9.57
C TYR A 253 20.88 -17.07 10.73
N ARG A 254 22.04 -16.50 10.40
CA ARG A 254 22.89 -15.80 11.39
C ARG A 254 22.38 -14.40 11.68
N THR A 255 21.41 -14.31 12.57
CA THR A 255 20.72 -13.07 12.94
C THR A 255 21.17 -12.52 14.30
N LEU A 256 21.07 -11.20 14.45
CA LEU A 256 21.01 -10.51 15.74
C LEU A 256 19.53 -10.46 16.14
N LYS A 257 19.16 -11.17 17.22
CA LYS A 257 17.78 -11.57 17.51
C LYS A 257 16.95 -10.53 18.26
N ASP A 258 17.61 -9.56 18.87
CA ASP A 258 16.96 -8.54 19.72
C ASP A 258 16.23 -7.49 18.88
N SER A 259 15.31 -6.74 19.51
CA SER A 259 14.49 -5.74 18.83
C SER A 259 15.29 -4.61 18.20
N LYS A 260 16.43 -4.19 18.80
CA LYS A 260 17.28 -3.13 18.24
C LYS A 260 17.88 -3.49 16.88
N HIS A 261 17.98 -4.78 16.59
CA HIS A 261 18.51 -5.31 15.34
C HIS A 261 17.41 -5.89 14.42
N THR A 262 16.14 -5.69 14.77
CA THR A 262 15.00 -6.17 13.98
C THR A 262 14.17 -4.98 13.52
N ALA A 263 14.10 -4.80 12.20
CA ALA A 263 13.34 -3.74 11.56
C ALA A 263 12.16 -4.33 10.75
N ILE A 264 11.12 -3.54 10.55
CA ILE A 264 9.98 -3.87 9.70
C ILE A 264 9.62 -2.68 8.82
N ALA A 265 9.27 -2.88 7.55
CA ALA A 265 8.92 -1.78 6.67
C ALA A 265 7.89 -2.17 5.60
N GLY A 266 7.17 -1.18 5.09
CA GLY A 266 6.23 -1.33 3.99
C GLY A 266 5.58 -0.01 3.61
N SER A 267 4.79 -0.04 2.52
CA SER A 267 4.09 1.13 2.00
C SER A 267 2.58 0.98 2.07
N SER A 268 1.88 2.11 2.12
CA SER A 268 0.42 2.14 2.10
C SER A 268 -0.17 1.34 3.27
N MET A 269 -0.96 0.32 2.99
CA MET A 269 -1.41 -0.66 4.00
C MET A 269 -0.22 -1.40 4.64
N GLY A 270 0.86 -1.63 3.87
CA GLY A 270 2.11 -2.19 4.40
C GLY A 270 2.79 -1.26 5.41
N GLY A 271 2.68 0.05 5.25
CA GLY A 271 3.10 1.04 6.23
C GLY A 271 2.27 1.00 7.52
N LEU A 272 0.94 0.93 7.39
CA LEU A 272 0.04 0.78 8.54
C LEU A 272 0.37 -0.48 9.34
N ILE A 273 0.48 -1.64 8.69
CA ILE A 273 0.72 -2.90 9.40
C ILE A 273 2.14 -2.98 9.97
N SER A 274 3.14 -2.33 9.35
CA SER A 274 4.50 -2.23 9.90
C SER A 274 4.54 -1.37 11.16
N MET A 275 3.82 -0.25 11.19
CA MET A 275 3.67 0.56 12.40
C MET A 275 2.96 -0.24 13.50
N TYR A 276 1.87 -0.92 13.16
CA TYR A 276 1.14 -1.75 14.12
C TYR A 276 1.99 -2.90 14.66
N ALA A 277 2.81 -3.55 13.82
CA ALA A 277 3.70 -4.64 14.25
C ALA A 277 4.68 -4.17 15.33
N MET A 278 5.29 -3.00 15.17
CA MET A 278 6.19 -2.43 16.19
C MET A 278 5.45 -2.10 17.49
N VAL A 279 4.23 -1.56 17.40
CA VAL A 279 3.40 -1.21 18.57
C VAL A 279 2.93 -2.46 19.31
N ALA A 280 2.47 -3.48 18.60
CA ALA A 280 1.95 -4.71 19.19
C ALA A 280 3.06 -5.64 19.73
N TYR A 281 4.26 -5.58 19.12
CA TYR A 281 5.40 -6.42 19.48
C TYR A 281 6.68 -5.60 19.67
N PRO A 282 6.71 -4.66 20.66
CA PRO A 282 7.85 -3.74 20.84
C PRO A 282 9.14 -4.47 21.26
N ASN A 283 9.02 -5.63 21.86
CA ASN A 283 10.16 -6.48 22.21
C ASN A 283 10.73 -7.27 21.00
N VAL A 284 10.02 -7.24 19.87
CA VAL A 284 10.42 -7.93 18.64
C VAL A 284 10.94 -6.94 17.61
N TYR A 285 10.19 -5.87 17.33
CA TYR A 285 10.51 -4.86 16.31
C TYR A 285 10.91 -3.55 16.96
N GLY A 286 12.19 -3.22 16.93
CA GLY A 286 12.69 -1.96 17.46
C GLY A 286 12.76 -0.83 16.43
N LYS A 287 12.51 -1.13 15.14
CA LYS A 287 12.64 -0.15 14.05
C LYS A 287 11.51 -0.33 13.03
N ALA A 288 10.91 0.78 12.58
CA ALA A 288 9.86 0.76 11.57
C ALA A 288 10.12 1.76 10.44
N GLY A 289 9.96 1.29 9.19
CA GLY A 289 9.90 2.10 7.98
C GLY A 289 8.47 2.19 7.47
N VAL A 290 7.89 3.37 7.51
CA VAL A 290 6.46 3.61 7.30
C VAL A 290 6.30 4.57 6.11
N PHE A 291 6.10 3.98 4.92
CA PHE A 291 6.06 4.71 3.66
C PHE A 291 4.61 4.95 3.25
N SER A 292 4.22 6.21 3.05
CA SER A 292 2.89 6.61 2.58
C SER A 292 1.75 5.82 3.26
N PRO A 293 1.70 5.77 4.60
CA PRO A 293 0.86 4.81 5.33
C PRO A 293 -0.63 5.09 5.20
N ALA A 294 -1.44 4.04 5.04
CA ALA A 294 -2.90 4.15 4.98
C ALA A 294 -3.53 4.33 6.38
N PHE A 295 -3.06 5.29 7.18
CA PHE A 295 -3.59 5.55 8.54
C PHE A 295 -5.07 5.95 8.55
N TRP A 296 -5.57 6.51 7.46
CA TRP A 296 -6.98 6.85 7.28
C TRP A 296 -7.92 5.61 7.33
N LEU A 297 -7.41 4.41 6.99
CA LEU A 297 -8.13 3.14 7.12
C LEU A 297 -7.99 2.52 8.50
N GLY A 298 -7.01 2.92 9.28
CA GLY A 298 -6.69 2.36 10.59
C GLY A 298 -6.45 3.42 11.65
N LYS A 299 -7.33 4.40 11.78
CA LYS A 299 -7.23 5.51 12.75
C LYS A 299 -7.01 5.06 14.19
N ALA A 300 -7.46 3.87 14.56
CA ALA A 300 -7.25 3.31 15.91
C ALA A 300 -5.76 3.07 16.23
N ILE A 301 -4.87 3.10 15.23
CA ILE A 301 -3.40 3.05 15.45
C ILE A 301 -2.91 4.17 16.37
N GLU A 302 -3.54 5.35 16.34
CA GLU A 302 -3.19 6.47 17.22
C GLU A 302 -3.39 6.12 18.70
N ALA A 303 -4.49 5.42 19.00
CA ALA A 303 -4.77 4.95 20.36
C ALA A 303 -3.78 3.85 20.78
N ASP A 304 -3.48 2.91 19.87
CA ASP A 304 -2.53 1.83 20.16
C ASP A 304 -1.10 2.37 20.41
N ILE A 305 -0.65 3.39 19.66
CA ILE A 305 0.63 4.07 19.90
C ILE A 305 0.65 4.74 21.27
N LYS A 306 -0.42 5.47 21.64
CA LYS A 306 -0.54 6.10 22.96
C LYS A 306 -0.49 5.07 24.08
N ASN A 307 -1.19 3.94 23.91
CA ASN A 307 -1.22 2.87 24.90
C ASN A 307 0.14 2.16 25.03
N ALA A 308 0.87 2.01 23.93
CA ALA A 308 2.23 1.45 23.95
C ALA A 308 3.22 2.38 24.66
N GLY A 309 3.07 3.71 24.47
CA GLY A 309 3.77 4.75 25.20
C GLY A 309 5.26 4.46 25.49
N VAL A 310 5.57 4.29 26.77
CA VAL A 310 6.95 4.05 27.23
C VAL A 310 7.61 2.78 26.70
N ALA A 311 6.83 1.79 26.27
CA ALA A 311 7.39 0.57 25.68
C ALA A 311 8.10 0.85 24.34
N LEU A 312 7.80 1.98 23.70
CA LEU A 312 8.46 2.41 22.47
C LEU A 312 9.77 3.18 22.71
N LYS A 313 10.16 3.47 23.92
CA LYS A 313 11.43 4.20 24.20
C LYS A 313 12.64 3.49 23.59
N GLY A 314 13.45 4.25 22.85
CA GLY A 314 14.62 3.73 22.14
C GLY A 314 14.32 3.02 20.82
N HIS A 315 13.05 2.98 20.38
CA HIS A 315 12.70 2.51 19.05
C HIS A 315 13.01 3.58 17.99
N GLN A 316 13.08 3.17 16.73
CA GLN A 316 13.30 4.08 15.61
C GLN A 316 12.12 3.97 14.62
N VAL A 317 11.53 5.11 14.25
CA VAL A 317 10.44 5.20 13.26
C VAL A 317 10.79 6.21 12.18
N TYR A 318 10.74 5.77 10.93
CA TYR A 318 10.93 6.62 9.77
C TYR A 318 9.60 6.71 9.02
N LEU A 319 8.98 7.89 9.06
CA LEU A 319 7.74 8.20 8.37
C LEU A 319 8.07 9.00 7.10
N VAL A 320 7.60 8.57 5.93
CA VAL A 320 7.80 9.30 4.69
C VAL A 320 6.59 9.21 3.78
N ALA A 321 6.19 10.34 3.18
CA ALA A 321 5.19 10.40 2.12
C ALA A 321 5.49 11.48 1.09
N GLY A 322 4.78 11.42 -0.03
CA GLY A 322 4.85 12.41 -1.10
C GLY A 322 3.82 13.52 -0.91
N GLY A 323 4.22 14.76 -1.19
CA GLY A 323 3.34 15.92 -1.15
C GLY A 323 2.20 15.87 -2.18
N LEU A 324 2.37 15.08 -3.25
CA LEU A 324 1.33 14.87 -4.27
C LEU A 324 0.32 13.76 -3.89
N GLU A 325 0.43 13.15 -2.72
CA GLU A 325 -0.51 12.14 -2.21
C GLU A 325 -1.74 12.76 -1.52
N GLY A 326 -1.76 14.06 -1.38
CA GLY A 326 -2.88 14.83 -0.82
C GLY A 326 -2.76 15.11 0.68
N GLN A 327 -3.47 16.16 1.12
CA GLN A 327 -3.37 16.69 2.48
C GLN A 327 -3.78 15.72 3.59
N MET A 328 -4.60 14.71 3.28
CA MET A 328 -5.00 13.69 4.27
C MET A 328 -3.81 12.84 4.68
N MET A 329 -2.96 12.45 3.72
CA MET A 329 -1.77 11.64 3.98
C MET A 329 -0.82 12.36 4.94
N THR A 330 -0.43 13.57 4.62
CA THR A 330 0.49 14.37 5.44
C THR A 330 -0.04 14.68 6.81
N ARG A 331 -1.33 15.05 6.91
CA ARG A 331 -1.99 15.32 8.19
C ARG A 331 -2.04 14.09 9.09
N ASP A 332 -2.37 12.92 8.55
CA ASP A 332 -2.47 11.70 9.34
C ASP A 332 -1.08 11.21 9.80
N MET A 333 -0.06 11.41 8.97
CA MET A 333 1.34 11.16 9.36
C MET A 333 1.82 12.13 10.45
N GLU A 334 1.49 13.42 10.32
CA GLU A 334 1.84 14.42 11.33
C GLU A 334 1.18 14.09 12.67
N SER A 335 -0.12 13.68 12.67
CA SER A 335 -0.81 13.25 13.89
C SER A 335 -0.08 12.09 14.57
N VAL A 336 0.29 11.05 13.82
CA VAL A 336 1.04 9.91 14.36
C VAL A 336 2.43 10.33 14.85
N TYR A 337 3.13 11.21 14.13
CA TYR A 337 4.43 11.73 14.52
C TYR A 337 4.36 12.45 15.87
N GLN A 338 3.38 13.33 16.06
CA GLN A 338 3.20 14.05 17.33
C GLN A 338 2.89 13.10 18.50
N ILE A 339 2.11 12.06 18.26
CA ILE A 339 1.83 11.03 19.28
C ILE A 339 3.10 10.26 19.63
N LEU A 340 3.94 9.92 18.65
CA LEU A 340 5.21 9.23 18.87
C LEU A 340 6.22 10.08 19.66
N LEU A 341 6.19 11.39 19.53
CA LEU A 341 6.98 12.28 20.36
C LEU A 341 6.52 12.25 21.84
N GLY A 342 5.22 12.04 22.06
CA GLY A 342 4.62 12.08 23.38
C GLY A 342 4.27 13.50 23.83
N THR A 343 4.29 13.74 25.14
CA THR A 343 3.99 15.04 25.74
C THR A 343 5.24 15.61 26.41
N GLU A 344 5.21 16.90 26.81
CA GLU A 344 6.28 17.53 27.60
C GLU A 344 6.58 16.76 28.90
N LYS A 345 5.56 16.15 29.50
CA LYS A 345 5.67 15.36 30.74
C LYS A 345 6.10 13.92 30.51
N GLU A 346 5.79 13.35 29.33
CA GLU A 346 6.06 11.96 29.01
C GLU A 346 6.50 11.81 27.54
N GLN A 347 7.81 11.99 27.33
CA GLN A 347 8.42 11.82 26.01
C GLN A 347 8.59 10.34 25.69
N PHE A 348 8.09 9.90 24.52
CA PHE A 348 8.23 8.53 24.03
C PHE A 348 9.48 8.41 23.15
N LEU A 349 9.52 9.14 22.01
CA LEU A 349 10.64 9.14 21.07
C LEU A 349 11.24 10.53 20.89
N LYS A 350 12.53 10.56 20.54
CA LYS A 350 13.26 11.80 20.29
C LYS A 350 13.19 12.17 18.82
N ALA A 351 12.72 13.39 18.55
CA ALA A 351 12.67 13.93 17.20
C ALA A 351 14.02 13.82 16.48
N ASN A 352 13.99 13.50 15.18
CA ASN A 352 15.15 13.36 14.29
C ASN A 352 16.21 12.32 14.69
N LYS A 353 16.12 11.74 15.87
CA LYS A 353 17.01 10.67 16.35
C LYS A 353 16.32 9.32 16.40
N GLU A 354 15.12 9.27 16.97
CA GLU A 354 14.32 8.06 17.18
C GLU A 354 13.08 8.07 16.30
N VAL A 355 12.51 9.25 16.00
CA VAL A 355 11.44 9.39 15.01
C VAL A 355 11.78 10.47 14.00
N LYS A 356 11.57 10.18 12.72
CA LYS A 356 11.75 11.12 11.61
C LYS A 356 10.52 11.17 10.76
N LEU A 357 10.05 12.39 10.48
CA LEU A 357 8.97 12.67 9.53
C LEU A 357 9.55 13.36 8.31
N VAL A 358 9.24 12.81 7.13
CA VAL A 358 9.75 13.31 5.84
C VAL A 358 8.59 13.47 4.86
N GLU A 359 8.45 14.66 4.32
CA GLU A 359 7.58 14.93 3.19
C GLU A 359 8.43 15.32 1.98
N LYS A 360 8.12 14.76 0.81
CA LYS A 360 8.78 15.05 -0.47
C LYS A 360 7.77 15.66 -1.42
N ALA A 361 7.94 16.93 -1.74
CA ALA A 361 6.97 17.71 -2.52
C ALA A 361 6.57 17.06 -3.86
N ASP A 362 7.49 16.36 -4.52
CA ASP A 362 7.32 15.69 -5.81
C ASP A 362 6.89 14.22 -5.69
N GLY A 363 6.81 13.68 -4.48
CA GLY A 363 6.48 12.28 -4.23
C GLY A 363 5.03 11.95 -4.54
N LYS A 364 4.82 10.75 -5.08
CA LYS A 364 3.50 10.17 -5.39
C LYS A 364 3.38 8.81 -4.75
N HIS A 365 2.15 8.33 -4.58
CA HIS A 365 1.84 7.00 -4.05
C HIS A 365 2.22 5.91 -5.05
N SER A 366 3.50 5.52 -5.08
CA SER A 366 4.02 4.58 -6.08
C SER A 366 5.38 4.00 -5.69
N GLU A 367 5.70 2.83 -6.26
CA GLU A 367 6.94 2.09 -6.01
C GLU A 367 8.19 2.89 -6.36
N TRP A 368 8.19 3.68 -7.44
CA TRP A 368 9.34 4.51 -7.80
C TRP A 368 9.70 5.53 -6.71
N PHE A 369 8.69 6.09 -6.03
CA PHE A 369 8.89 7.02 -4.94
C PHE A 369 9.46 6.30 -3.71
N TRP A 370 8.90 5.17 -3.34
CA TRP A 370 9.36 4.38 -2.20
C TRP A 370 10.77 3.82 -2.44
N ARG A 371 11.09 3.37 -3.67
CA ARG A 371 12.44 3.00 -4.10
C ARG A 371 13.42 4.14 -3.89
N ARG A 372 13.07 5.36 -4.31
CA ARG A 372 13.90 6.56 -4.17
C ARG A 372 14.19 6.92 -2.72
N GLU A 373 13.20 6.79 -1.84
CA GLU A 373 13.33 7.16 -0.43
C GLU A 373 13.91 6.03 0.45
N PHE A 374 13.97 4.80 -0.04
CA PHE A 374 14.48 3.65 0.72
C PHE A 374 15.93 3.83 1.22
N PRO A 375 16.90 4.39 0.46
CA PRO A 375 18.25 4.63 0.96
C PRO A 375 18.30 5.50 2.21
N ALA A 376 17.48 6.54 2.28
CA ALA A 376 17.43 7.45 3.43
C ALA A 376 16.85 6.76 4.67
N PHE A 377 15.80 5.96 4.51
CA PHE A 377 15.29 5.10 5.56
C PHE A 377 16.33 4.09 6.04
N TYR A 378 16.99 3.40 5.11
CA TYR A 378 18.01 2.40 5.46
C TYR A 378 19.16 3.00 6.26
N GLN A 379 19.69 4.15 5.84
CA GLN A 379 20.72 4.87 6.58
C GLN A 379 20.25 5.27 7.99
N PHE A 380 18.99 5.68 8.14
CA PHE A 380 18.44 6.05 9.44
C PHE A 380 18.38 4.86 10.41
N ILE A 381 18.00 3.67 9.96
CA ILE A 381 17.94 2.48 10.82
C ILE A 381 19.28 1.77 11.00
N ALA A 382 20.24 2.02 10.12
CA ALA A 382 21.58 1.40 10.17
C ALA A 382 22.52 2.08 11.17
N ASN A 383 22.24 3.33 11.52
CA ASN A 383 22.95 4.09 12.54
C ASN A 383 22.39 3.77 13.93
#